data_57f885fd52b0ac677802813bbf261380
#
_entry.id   57f885fd52b0ac677802813bbf261380
#
_cell.length_a   1.000
_cell.length_b   1.000
_cell.length_c   1.000
_cell.angle_alpha   90.00
_cell.angle_beta   90.00
_cell.angle_gamma   90.00
#
_symmetry.space_group_name_H-M   'P 1'
#
loop_
_entity.id
_entity.type
_entity.pdbx_description
1 polymer ?
#
loop_
_entity_poly.entity_id
_entity_poly.type
_entity_poly.pdbx_seq_one_letter_code
_entity_poly.pdbx_strand_id
1 'polypeptide(L)'
;MKYCKVFLKPKKEESLLRFHPWVFSGAIQSVEGDPEEGDLVEVYGANQRFLAIGHYQIGSIAVRVLSFTPIAIDDAFWIERIRIAYELRKTLRLAGVENNNTFRLIHGEGDNLPGLVIDMYAHTAVMQAHSVGMHYARHQIAEALKAVLGDTLQNIYYKSEATLPYKANLGSEDGYLFGGEVEDIAIENGLKFCVDWQKGQKTGFFVDQRENRSLLEHYAKDRSVLNMFCYTGGFSFYAMRGGAKVVHSVDSSAKAISLTKKNVELNFPGDPRHEAYAEDAFKSVSYTHLTLPTIA
;
A
#
# COMPACT_ATOMS: atom_id res chain seq x y z
N MET A 1 11.82 3.06 29.55
CA MET A 1 11.17 4.39 29.47
C MET A 1 9.77 4.25 30.06
N LYS A 2 9.25 5.29 30.73
CA LYS A 2 7.87 5.28 31.24
C LYS A 2 7.02 6.02 30.22
N TYR A 3 6.14 5.32 29.52
CA TYR A 3 5.23 5.93 28.55
C TYR A 3 4.18 6.79 29.25
N CYS A 4 3.68 7.82 28.58
CA CYS A 4 2.48 8.54 28.98
C CYS A 4 1.27 7.59 28.97
N LYS A 5 0.24 7.88 29.77
CA LYS A 5 -0.90 6.99 29.93
C LYS A 5 -2.19 7.65 29.49
N VAL A 6 -2.99 6.91 28.75
CA VAL A 6 -4.33 7.31 28.31
C VAL A 6 -5.36 6.45 29.05
N PHE A 7 -6.28 7.08 29.77
CA PHE A 7 -7.35 6.40 30.49
C PHE A 7 -8.67 6.55 29.74
N LEU A 8 -9.37 5.45 29.56
CA LEU A 8 -10.67 5.43 28.89
C LEU A 8 -11.82 5.67 29.84
N LYS A 9 -12.89 6.29 29.33
CA LYS A 9 -14.17 6.39 30.02
C LYS A 9 -14.75 5.00 30.32
N PRO A 10 -15.53 4.84 31.38
CA PRO A 10 -16.24 3.59 31.67
C PRO A 10 -17.06 3.09 30.45
N LYS A 11 -16.97 1.80 30.17
CA LYS A 11 -17.64 1.11 29.04
C LYS A 11 -17.15 1.51 27.63
N LYS A 12 -16.01 2.24 27.52
CA LYS A 12 -15.39 2.57 26.22
C LYS A 12 -14.24 1.63 25.84
N GLU A 13 -13.90 0.68 26.71
CA GLU A 13 -12.89 -0.35 26.49
C GLU A 13 -13.33 -1.51 25.60
N GLU A 14 -14.63 -1.65 25.34
CA GLU A 14 -15.19 -2.82 24.64
C GLU A 14 -14.58 -3.03 23.23
N SER A 15 -14.30 -1.97 22.50
CA SER A 15 -13.68 -2.06 21.18
C SER A 15 -12.25 -2.64 21.27
N LEU A 16 -11.45 -2.21 22.25
CA LEU A 16 -10.11 -2.74 22.45
C LEU A 16 -10.12 -4.19 22.95
N LEU A 17 -11.10 -4.56 23.78
CA LEU A 17 -11.29 -5.95 24.22
C LEU A 17 -11.65 -6.90 23.05
N ARG A 18 -12.13 -6.34 21.94
CA ARG A 18 -12.37 -7.05 20.68
C ARG A 18 -11.23 -6.86 19.67
N PHE A 19 -10.06 -6.41 20.14
CA PHE A 19 -8.87 -6.17 19.32
C PHE A 19 -9.04 -5.12 18.21
N HIS A 20 -9.94 -4.14 18.38
CA HIS A 20 -10.03 -3.01 17.46
C HIS A 20 -8.80 -2.11 17.60
N PRO A 21 -8.08 -1.79 16.51
CA PRO A 21 -6.75 -1.17 16.60
C PRO A 21 -6.80 0.35 16.82
N TRP A 22 -7.96 0.96 17.05
CA TRP A 22 -8.09 2.40 17.23
C TRP A 22 -8.76 2.78 18.53
N VAL A 23 -8.20 3.80 19.19
CA VAL A 23 -8.86 4.53 20.28
C VAL A 23 -9.34 5.88 19.74
N PHE A 24 -10.63 6.11 19.79
CA PHE A 24 -11.19 7.39 19.39
C PHE A 24 -11.09 8.42 20.51
N SER A 25 -10.85 9.70 20.15
CA SER A 25 -10.71 10.80 21.14
C SER A 25 -11.91 10.93 22.09
N GLY A 26 -13.12 10.68 21.60
CA GLY A 26 -14.32 10.67 22.42
C GLY A 26 -14.40 9.59 23.51
N ALA A 27 -13.55 8.56 23.41
CA ALA A 27 -13.45 7.49 24.41
C ALA A 27 -12.49 7.83 25.57
N ILE A 28 -11.63 8.83 25.43
CA ILE A 28 -10.61 9.20 26.41
C ILE A 28 -11.23 10.01 27.53
N GLN A 29 -10.93 9.63 28.78
CA GLN A 29 -11.28 10.34 29.99
C GLN A 29 -10.19 11.31 30.39
N SER A 30 -8.93 10.86 30.45
CA SER A 30 -7.79 11.66 30.85
C SER A 30 -6.50 11.13 30.23
N VAL A 31 -5.48 11.98 30.19
CA VAL A 31 -4.12 11.64 29.78
C VAL A 31 -3.19 12.02 30.91
N GLU A 32 -2.34 11.10 31.36
CA GLU A 32 -1.26 11.37 32.32
C GLU A 32 0.07 11.53 31.57
N GLY A 33 0.74 12.61 31.82
CA GLY A 33 1.89 13.11 31.09
C GLY A 33 1.45 14.07 29.97
N ASP A 34 2.39 14.45 29.12
CA ASP A 34 2.17 15.39 28.02
C ASP A 34 2.72 14.76 26.73
N PRO A 35 1.99 13.77 26.15
CA PRO A 35 2.48 13.08 24.94
C PRO A 35 2.39 14.01 23.73
N GLU A 36 3.46 14.06 22.97
CA GLU A 36 3.48 14.68 21.67
C GLU A 36 2.89 13.75 20.59
N GLU A 37 2.51 14.32 19.46
CA GLU A 37 1.97 13.54 18.36
C GLU A 37 3.03 12.58 17.81
N GLY A 38 2.70 11.29 17.77
CA GLY A 38 3.62 10.22 17.39
C GLY A 38 4.25 9.45 18.55
N ASP A 39 4.15 9.97 19.79
CA ASP A 39 4.67 9.29 20.96
C ASP A 39 3.97 7.96 21.24
N LEU A 40 4.71 7.04 21.86
CA LEU A 40 4.13 5.82 22.40
C LEU A 40 3.41 6.12 23.72
N VAL A 41 2.18 5.63 23.83
CA VAL A 41 1.36 5.72 25.02
C VAL A 41 0.79 4.36 25.40
N GLU A 42 0.61 4.15 26.72
CA GLU A 42 -0.14 3.02 27.25
C GLU A 42 -1.60 3.40 27.43
N VAL A 43 -2.51 2.51 27.05
CA VAL A 43 -3.96 2.71 27.20
C VAL A 43 -4.49 1.83 28.32
N TYR A 44 -5.25 2.44 29.22
CA TYR A 44 -5.85 1.81 30.39
C TYR A 44 -7.38 1.98 30.39
N GLY A 45 -8.07 0.98 30.86
CA GLY A 45 -9.51 1.07 31.15
C GLY A 45 -9.79 1.92 32.40
N ALA A 46 -11.07 2.24 32.63
CA ALA A 46 -11.50 2.99 33.80
C ALA A 46 -11.14 2.30 35.14
N ASN A 47 -10.96 0.99 35.14
CA ASN A 47 -10.53 0.18 36.26
C ASN A 47 -8.99 0.07 36.40
N GLN A 48 -8.25 0.91 35.69
CA GLN A 48 -6.78 0.92 35.66
C GLN A 48 -6.14 -0.37 35.10
N ARG A 49 -6.91 -1.23 34.43
CA ARG A 49 -6.36 -2.38 33.73
C ARG A 49 -5.69 -1.91 32.43
N PHE A 50 -4.47 -2.40 32.18
CA PHE A 50 -3.79 -2.23 30.89
C PHE A 50 -4.63 -2.86 29.76
N LEU A 51 -4.74 -2.14 28.64
CA LEU A 51 -5.49 -2.59 27.46
C LEU A 51 -4.63 -2.66 26.19
N ALA A 52 -3.77 -1.66 25.97
CA ALA A 52 -2.98 -1.58 24.76
C ALA A 52 -1.80 -0.62 24.88
N ILE A 53 -0.89 -0.68 23.92
CA ILE A 53 0.17 0.31 23.68
C ILE A 53 0.11 0.72 22.20
N GLY A 54 0.33 1.99 21.88
CA GLY A 54 0.26 2.49 20.52
C GLY A 54 0.75 3.93 20.38
N HIS A 55 0.70 4.45 19.15
CA HIS A 55 1.07 5.81 18.84
C HIS A 55 -0.08 6.78 19.15
N TYR A 56 0.22 7.83 19.92
CA TYR A 56 -0.69 8.94 20.15
C TYR A 56 -0.79 9.84 18.91
N GLN A 57 -1.97 10.35 18.64
CA GLN A 57 -2.20 11.29 17.53
C GLN A 57 -3.30 12.28 17.86
N ILE A 58 -3.12 13.53 17.42
CA ILE A 58 -4.13 14.59 17.54
C ILE A 58 -5.17 14.38 16.43
N GLY A 59 -6.44 14.15 16.83
CA GLY A 59 -7.52 13.94 15.89
C GLY A 59 -8.63 13.02 16.40
N SER A 60 -9.47 12.53 15.50
CA SER A 60 -10.57 11.62 15.85
C SER A 60 -10.06 10.25 16.31
N ILE A 61 -9.02 9.71 15.67
CA ILE A 61 -8.31 8.50 16.12
C ILE A 61 -7.14 8.97 16.96
N ALA A 62 -7.29 8.91 18.28
CA ALA A 62 -6.30 9.45 19.21
C ALA A 62 -5.18 8.47 19.56
N VAL A 63 -5.40 7.15 19.46
CA VAL A 63 -4.32 6.16 19.58
C VAL A 63 -4.49 5.08 18.50
N ARG A 64 -3.39 4.80 17.80
CA ARG A 64 -3.28 3.64 16.91
C ARG A 64 -2.51 2.54 17.63
N VAL A 65 -3.20 1.45 17.92
CA VAL A 65 -2.69 0.34 18.73
C VAL A 65 -1.68 -0.48 17.97
N LEU A 66 -0.52 -0.70 18.56
CA LEU A 66 0.55 -1.58 18.05
C LEU A 66 0.54 -2.95 18.77
N SER A 67 0.16 -2.95 20.06
CA SER A 67 0.09 -4.17 20.85
C SER A 67 -1.03 -4.12 21.87
N PHE A 68 -1.69 -5.25 22.08
CA PHE A 68 -2.67 -5.47 23.15
C PHE A 68 -2.06 -6.14 24.38
N THR A 69 -0.74 -6.33 24.36
CA THR A 69 0.03 -6.85 25.50
C THR A 69 1.13 -5.87 25.87
N PRO A 70 1.55 -5.82 27.15
CA PRO A 70 2.58 -4.90 27.61
C PRO A 70 3.97 -5.40 27.19
N ILE A 71 4.37 -5.03 25.99
CA ILE A 71 5.67 -5.34 25.39
C ILE A 71 6.43 -4.07 25.03
N ALA A 72 7.76 -4.13 24.94
CA ALA A 72 8.54 -3.03 24.38
C ALA A 72 8.27 -2.88 22.87
N ILE A 73 8.14 -1.64 22.41
CA ILE A 73 8.09 -1.30 21.00
C ILE A 73 9.50 -0.87 20.59
N ASP A 74 10.33 -1.84 20.33
CA ASP A 74 11.75 -1.73 19.99
C ASP A 74 12.06 -2.36 18.62
N ASP A 75 13.32 -2.48 18.25
CA ASP A 75 13.73 -3.07 16.98
C ASP A 75 13.27 -4.52 16.84
N ALA A 76 13.26 -5.30 17.92
CA ALA A 76 12.78 -6.68 17.91
C ALA A 76 11.27 -6.76 17.61
N PHE A 77 10.48 -5.81 18.11
CA PHE A 77 9.06 -5.69 17.79
C PHE A 77 8.86 -5.48 16.28
N TRP A 78 9.59 -4.52 15.67
CA TRP A 78 9.44 -4.21 14.25
C TRP A 78 9.86 -5.40 13.38
N ILE A 79 10.97 -6.06 13.70
CA ILE A 79 11.45 -7.27 13.01
C ILE A 79 10.40 -8.36 13.06
N GLU A 80 9.82 -8.62 14.24
CA GLU A 80 8.80 -9.67 14.41
C GLU A 80 7.54 -9.37 13.60
N ARG A 81 7.03 -8.14 13.62
CA ARG A 81 5.84 -7.74 12.89
C ARG A 81 6.02 -7.90 11.37
N ILE A 82 7.16 -7.45 10.85
CA ILE A 82 7.48 -7.58 9.43
C ILE A 82 7.66 -9.05 9.05
N ARG A 83 8.31 -9.86 9.89
CA ARG A 83 8.49 -11.28 9.66
C ARG A 83 7.15 -12.01 9.59
N ILE A 84 6.24 -11.79 10.52
CA ILE A 84 4.90 -12.38 10.51
C ILE A 84 4.16 -12.02 9.20
N ALA A 85 4.19 -10.75 8.81
CA ALA A 85 3.56 -10.31 7.57
C ALA A 85 4.19 -10.96 6.33
N TYR A 86 5.52 -11.06 6.28
CA TYR A 86 6.23 -11.68 5.15
C TYR A 86 5.95 -13.18 5.05
N GLU A 87 5.95 -13.92 6.17
CA GLU A 87 5.61 -15.34 6.19
C GLU A 87 4.15 -15.59 5.75
N LEU A 88 3.22 -14.70 6.11
CA LEU A 88 1.86 -14.75 5.58
C LEU A 88 1.86 -14.61 4.05
N ARG A 89 2.63 -13.66 3.49
CA ARG A 89 2.72 -13.48 2.01
C ARG A 89 3.33 -14.68 1.32
N LYS A 90 4.30 -15.34 1.93
CA LYS A 90 4.83 -16.63 1.42
C LYS A 90 3.75 -17.72 1.43
N THR A 91 3.03 -17.88 2.53
CA THR A 91 1.93 -18.84 2.66
C THR A 91 0.86 -18.63 1.58
N LEU A 92 0.55 -17.36 1.28
CA LEU A 92 -0.37 -16.97 0.22
C LEU A 92 0.22 -17.05 -1.19
N ARG A 93 1.48 -17.49 -1.35
CA ARG A 93 2.23 -17.53 -2.61
C ARG A 93 2.31 -16.15 -3.32
N LEU A 94 2.33 -15.08 -2.55
CA LEU A 94 2.55 -13.73 -3.04
C LEU A 94 4.04 -13.37 -3.04
N ALA A 95 4.81 -13.98 -2.15
CA ALA A 95 6.26 -13.82 -2.02
C ALA A 95 6.97 -15.18 -2.13
N GLY A 96 8.26 -15.16 -2.49
CA GLY A 96 9.09 -16.36 -2.57
C GLY A 96 8.73 -17.31 -3.72
N VAL A 97 8.06 -16.82 -4.77
CA VAL A 97 7.69 -17.57 -5.96
C VAL A 97 8.22 -16.88 -7.22
N GLU A 98 8.65 -17.65 -8.21
CA GLU A 98 9.32 -17.15 -9.41
C GLU A 98 8.43 -16.22 -10.26
N ASN A 99 7.14 -16.53 -10.33
CA ASN A 99 6.20 -15.80 -11.17
C ASN A 99 5.58 -14.56 -10.50
N ASN A 100 6.04 -14.19 -9.30
CA ASN A 100 5.53 -13.04 -8.57
C ASN A 100 6.56 -12.43 -7.61
N ASN A 101 6.87 -11.16 -7.81
CA ASN A 101 7.70 -10.34 -6.92
C ASN A 101 7.04 -8.99 -6.60
N THR A 102 5.73 -8.88 -6.86
CA THR A 102 4.96 -7.66 -6.68
C THR A 102 3.76 -7.94 -5.78
N PHE A 103 3.75 -7.35 -4.59
CA PHE A 103 2.71 -7.60 -3.59
C PHE A 103 2.73 -6.56 -2.47
N ARG A 104 1.60 -6.40 -1.78
CA ARG A 104 1.54 -5.64 -0.53
C ARG A 104 2.12 -6.44 0.61
N LEU A 105 3.28 -5.99 1.12
CA LEU A 105 3.94 -6.61 2.28
C LEU A 105 3.24 -6.22 3.58
N ILE A 106 2.93 -4.92 3.77
CA ILE A 106 2.25 -4.43 4.97
C ILE A 106 0.97 -3.71 4.56
N HIS A 107 -0.14 -4.09 5.17
CA HIS A 107 -1.47 -3.52 4.95
C HIS A 107 -2.06 -2.94 6.25
N GLY A 108 -1.38 -1.99 6.84
CA GLY A 108 -1.89 -1.22 7.97
C GLY A 108 -2.44 -2.08 9.09
N GLU A 109 -3.70 -1.85 9.39
CA GLU A 109 -4.47 -2.53 10.45
C GLU A 109 -4.54 -4.05 10.24
N GLY A 110 -4.56 -4.51 9.00
CA GLY A 110 -4.61 -5.94 8.67
C GLY A 110 -3.35 -6.71 9.11
N ASP A 111 -2.21 -6.03 9.22
CA ASP A 111 -0.95 -6.59 9.70
C ASP A 111 -0.58 -6.10 11.11
N ASN A 112 -1.52 -5.51 11.85
CA ASN A 112 -1.33 -4.91 13.17
C ASN A 112 -0.24 -3.81 13.20
N LEU A 113 -0.10 -3.08 12.09
CA LEU A 113 0.76 -1.91 11.94
C LEU A 113 -0.06 -0.72 11.40
N PRO A 114 -1.06 -0.23 12.17
CA PRO A 114 -2.02 0.76 11.70
C PRO A 114 -1.33 2.04 11.24
N GLY A 115 -1.65 2.45 10.02
CA GLY A 115 -1.06 3.63 9.39
C GLY A 115 0.25 3.37 8.65
N LEU A 116 0.63 2.10 8.40
CA LEU A 116 1.78 1.73 7.59
C LEU A 116 1.35 0.93 6.36
N VAL A 117 1.81 1.32 5.18
CA VAL A 117 1.65 0.56 3.93
C VAL A 117 3.03 0.33 3.34
N ILE A 118 3.33 -0.92 2.95
CA ILE A 118 4.55 -1.26 2.23
C ILE A 118 4.21 -2.18 1.08
N ASP A 119 4.53 -1.74 -0.14
CA ASP A 119 4.41 -2.54 -1.36
C ASP A 119 5.79 -2.94 -1.87
N MET A 120 5.92 -4.19 -2.28
CA MET A 120 7.14 -4.73 -2.89
C MET A 120 7.02 -4.72 -4.42
N TYR A 121 8.06 -4.23 -5.08
CA TYR A 121 8.25 -4.25 -6.53
C TYR A 121 9.65 -4.80 -6.81
N ALA A 122 9.73 -6.07 -7.21
CA ALA A 122 10.99 -6.79 -7.32
C ALA A 122 11.85 -6.68 -6.04
N HIS A 123 12.95 -5.95 -6.07
CA HIS A 123 13.89 -5.76 -4.95
C HIS A 123 13.68 -4.43 -4.20
N THR A 124 12.63 -3.69 -4.54
CA THR A 124 12.34 -2.37 -3.97
C THR A 124 11.09 -2.41 -3.09
N ALA A 125 11.22 -1.99 -1.83
CA ALA A 125 10.10 -1.73 -0.93
C ALA A 125 9.70 -0.25 -1.01
N VAL A 126 8.45 0.03 -1.33
CA VAL A 126 7.88 1.38 -1.29
C VAL A 126 7.04 1.53 -0.04
N MET A 127 7.50 2.39 0.88
CA MET A 127 6.91 2.59 2.20
C MET A 127 6.10 3.88 2.24
N GLN A 128 4.87 3.79 2.73
CA GLN A 128 4.02 4.94 3.03
C GLN A 128 3.60 4.94 4.50
N ALA A 129 3.87 6.04 5.20
CA ALA A 129 3.31 6.34 6.51
C ALA A 129 2.06 7.21 6.36
N HIS A 130 1.01 6.82 7.07
CA HIS A 130 -0.28 7.53 7.14
C HIS A 130 -0.54 8.09 8.54
N SER A 131 0.45 8.03 9.43
CA SER A 131 0.41 8.56 10.79
C SER A 131 1.78 9.07 11.22
N VAL A 132 1.79 10.01 12.15
CA VAL A 132 3.02 10.63 12.66
C VAL A 132 3.93 9.60 13.33
N GLY A 133 3.37 8.69 14.14
CA GLY A 133 4.15 7.65 14.79
C GLY A 133 4.84 6.71 13.82
N MET A 134 4.18 6.32 12.71
CA MET A 134 4.81 5.51 11.65
C MET A 134 5.88 6.30 10.88
N HIS A 135 5.68 7.62 10.71
CA HIS A 135 6.72 8.49 10.15
C HIS A 135 7.97 8.51 11.01
N TYR A 136 7.83 8.66 12.31
CA TYR A 136 8.99 8.66 13.23
C TYR A 136 9.69 7.30 13.30
N ALA A 137 8.93 6.20 13.24
CA ALA A 137 9.48 4.85 13.25
C ALA A 137 10.09 4.39 11.90
N ARG A 138 10.02 5.21 10.82
CA ARG A 138 10.41 4.79 9.46
C ARG A 138 11.82 4.19 9.33
N HIS A 139 12.78 4.71 10.09
CA HIS A 139 14.16 4.19 10.07
C HIS A 139 14.27 2.84 10.77
N GLN A 140 13.60 2.64 11.92
CA GLN A 140 13.54 1.34 12.60
C GLN A 140 12.83 0.30 11.73
N ILE A 141 11.74 0.70 11.05
CA ILE A 141 11.02 -0.15 10.10
C ILE A 141 11.92 -0.50 8.90
N ALA A 142 12.72 0.45 8.39
CA ALA A 142 13.66 0.19 7.31
C ALA A 142 14.74 -0.82 7.71
N GLU A 143 15.32 -0.71 8.91
CA GLU A 143 16.27 -1.70 9.41
C GLU A 143 15.62 -3.07 9.63
N ALA A 144 14.38 -3.10 10.11
CA ALA A 144 13.65 -4.35 10.25
C ALA A 144 13.33 -5.03 8.89
N LEU A 145 13.01 -4.25 7.86
CA LEU A 145 12.85 -4.75 6.48
C LEU A 145 14.14 -5.40 5.98
N LYS A 146 15.29 -4.75 6.18
CA LYS A 146 16.60 -5.28 5.80
C LYS A 146 16.90 -6.59 6.54
N ALA A 147 16.62 -6.63 7.84
CA ALA A 147 16.87 -7.83 8.66
C ALA A 147 15.99 -9.02 8.25
N VAL A 148 14.74 -8.78 7.82
CA VAL A 148 13.80 -9.85 7.45
C VAL A 148 13.94 -10.31 6.00
N LEU A 149 14.13 -9.36 5.07
CA LEU A 149 14.14 -9.65 3.64
C LEU A 149 15.55 -9.99 3.11
N GLY A 150 16.61 -9.58 3.84
CA GLY A 150 18.01 -9.86 3.47
C GLY A 150 18.33 -9.44 2.04
N ASP A 151 19.02 -10.32 1.30
CA ASP A 151 19.48 -10.08 -0.07
C ASP A 151 18.37 -9.86 -1.10
N THR A 152 17.12 -10.18 -0.75
CA THR A 152 15.96 -9.93 -1.63
C THR A 152 15.55 -8.46 -1.63
N LEU A 153 16.05 -7.64 -0.70
CA LEU A 153 15.78 -6.21 -0.60
C LEU A 153 17.02 -5.41 -0.97
N GLN A 154 16.94 -4.62 -2.03
CA GLN A 154 18.04 -3.75 -2.46
C GLN A 154 17.74 -2.28 -2.23
N ASN A 155 16.44 -1.91 -2.20
CA ASN A 155 16.04 -0.51 -2.06
C ASN A 155 14.84 -0.36 -1.15
N ILE A 156 14.80 0.75 -0.41
CA ILE A 156 13.63 1.21 0.34
C ILE A 156 13.37 2.66 -0.06
N TYR A 157 12.25 2.90 -0.73
CA TYR A 157 11.79 4.24 -1.09
C TYR A 157 10.66 4.68 -0.15
N TYR A 158 10.87 5.77 0.55
CA TYR A 158 9.87 6.39 1.42
C TYR A 158 9.04 7.39 0.62
N LYS A 159 7.73 7.21 0.58
CA LYS A 159 6.79 8.01 -0.21
C LYS A 159 5.61 8.46 0.63
N SER A 160 5.80 9.46 1.47
CA SER A 160 4.80 9.83 2.47
C SER A 160 4.42 11.31 2.49
N GLU A 161 5.03 12.16 1.66
CA GLU A 161 4.71 13.59 1.61
C GLU A 161 3.19 13.84 1.45
N ALA A 162 2.54 13.10 0.56
CA ALA A 162 1.12 13.23 0.28
C ALA A 162 0.20 12.41 1.21
N THR A 163 0.75 11.53 2.07
CA THR A 163 -0.04 10.60 2.91
C THR A 163 -0.04 10.95 4.38
N LEU A 164 0.93 11.75 4.82
CA LEU A 164 1.01 12.22 6.21
C LEU A 164 -0.11 13.21 6.53
N PRO A 165 -0.55 13.27 7.80
CA PRO A 165 -1.52 14.25 8.23
C PRO A 165 -1.02 15.67 7.95
N TYR A 166 -1.74 16.43 7.15
CA TYR A 166 -1.38 17.79 6.72
C TYR A 166 -1.05 18.73 7.91
N LYS A 167 -1.73 18.55 9.04
CA LYS A 167 -1.57 19.41 10.22
C LYS A 167 -0.28 19.13 11.01
N ALA A 168 0.40 18.05 10.75
CA ALA A 168 1.58 17.66 11.53
C ALA A 168 2.85 18.44 11.13
N ASN A 169 2.85 19.10 9.96
CA ASN A 169 3.95 19.93 9.43
C ASN A 169 5.34 19.30 9.60
N LEU A 170 5.47 18.02 9.26
CA LEU A 170 6.63 17.20 9.56
C LEU A 170 7.86 17.47 8.68
N GLY A 171 7.72 18.32 7.65
CA GLY A 171 8.82 18.64 6.72
C GLY A 171 9.39 17.41 6.01
N SER A 172 8.58 16.36 5.83
CA SER A 172 9.05 15.12 5.23
C SER A 172 9.17 15.24 3.72
N GLU A 173 10.33 14.86 3.19
CA GLU A 173 10.55 14.70 1.76
C GLU A 173 10.52 13.21 1.40
N ASP A 174 9.96 12.90 0.22
CA ASP A 174 10.03 11.56 -0.34
C ASP A 174 11.46 11.25 -0.79
N GLY A 175 11.91 10.00 -0.60
CA GLY A 175 13.28 9.64 -0.97
C GLY A 175 13.70 8.23 -0.54
N TYR A 176 14.91 7.84 -0.92
CA TYR A 176 15.46 6.55 -0.54
C TYR A 176 15.95 6.55 0.92
N LEU A 177 15.47 5.60 1.71
CA LEU A 177 16.01 5.28 3.05
C LEU A 177 17.15 4.26 2.97
N PHE A 178 17.18 3.47 1.88
CA PHE A 178 18.22 2.49 1.61
C PHE A 178 18.33 2.26 0.11
N GLY A 179 19.56 2.02 -0.40
CA GLY A 179 19.80 1.81 -1.82
C GLY A 179 19.72 3.11 -2.64
N GLY A 180 19.20 3.01 -3.85
CA GLY A 180 19.11 4.12 -4.79
C GLY A 180 18.28 3.79 -6.03
N GLU A 181 18.42 4.62 -7.08
CA GLU A 181 17.70 4.40 -8.34
C GLU A 181 18.14 3.08 -9.00
N VAL A 182 17.16 2.32 -9.42
CA VAL A 182 17.32 1.05 -10.12
C VAL A 182 16.21 0.88 -11.15
N GLU A 183 16.54 0.31 -12.30
CA GLU A 183 15.54 -0.20 -13.23
C GLU A 183 15.26 -1.67 -12.89
N ASP A 184 14.22 -1.89 -12.11
CA ASP A 184 13.75 -3.22 -11.73
C ASP A 184 12.50 -3.60 -12.52
N ILE A 185 12.38 -4.90 -12.83
CA ILE A 185 11.19 -5.44 -13.49
C ILE A 185 10.30 -6.09 -12.45
N ALA A 186 9.15 -5.48 -12.24
CA ALA A 186 8.10 -6.05 -11.43
C ALA A 186 7.42 -7.21 -12.15
N ILE A 187 7.08 -8.27 -11.43
CA ILE A 187 6.39 -9.45 -11.96
C ILE A 187 5.14 -9.71 -11.12
N GLU A 188 4.00 -9.80 -11.79
CA GLU A 188 2.74 -10.22 -11.18
C GLU A 188 2.10 -11.32 -12.03
N ASN A 189 1.89 -12.49 -11.44
CA ASN A 189 1.34 -13.66 -12.13
C ASN A 189 2.07 -13.98 -13.45
N GLY A 190 3.39 -13.80 -13.49
CA GLY A 190 4.24 -14.03 -14.66
C GLY A 190 4.25 -12.90 -15.70
N LEU A 191 3.41 -11.87 -15.58
CA LEU A 191 3.46 -10.66 -16.42
C LEU A 191 4.46 -9.68 -15.85
N LYS A 192 5.25 -9.05 -16.73
CA LYS A 192 6.33 -8.12 -16.42
C LYS A 192 5.88 -6.68 -16.62
N PHE A 193 6.32 -5.78 -15.74
CA PHE A 193 6.03 -4.36 -15.91
C PHE A 193 7.03 -3.47 -15.14
N CYS A 194 7.17 -2.25 -15.64
CA CYS A 194 7.90 -1.19 -15.00
C CYS A 194 6.96 -0.44 -14.06
N VAL A 195 7.44 -0.09 -12.88
CA VAL A 195 6.71 0.70 -11.89
C VAL A 195 7.45 2.02 -11.67
N ASP A 196 6.73 3.12 -11.76
CA ASP A 196 7.25 4.43 -11.35
C ASP A 196 6.75 4.74 -9.93
N TRP A 197 7.49 4.30 -8.93
CA TRP A 197 7.13 4.59 -7.54
C TRP A 197 7.42 6.03 -7.11
N GLN A 198 8.33 6.74 -7.77
CA GLN A 198 8.66 8.12 -7.42
C GLN A 198 7.52 9.09 -7.79
N LYS A 199 7.08 9.06 -9.04
CA LYS A 199 6.10 10.01 -9.60
C LYS A 199 4.74 9.39 -9.91
N GLY A 200 4.59 8.08 -9.77
CA GLY A 200 3.34 7.36 -9.97
C GLY A 200 2.33 7.58 -8.84
N GLN A 201 1.09 7.17 -9.08
CA GLN A 201 0.04 7.26 -8.06
C GLN A 201 0.28 6.24 -6.94
N LYS A 202 -0.16 6.54 -5.73
CA LYS A 202 0.03 5.71 -4.53
C LYS A 202 1.51 5.27 -4.41
N THR A 203 1.76 3.99 -4.28
CA THR A 203 3.10 3.40 -4.26
C THR A 203 3.71 3.17 -5.66
N GLY A 204 2.98 3.48 -6.73
CA GLY A 204 3.41 3.32 -8.14
C GLY A 204 2.54 2.37 -8.96
N PHE A 205 1.85 1.41 -8.31
CA PHE A 205 0.95 0.46 -8.94
C PHE A 205 -0.21 0.08 -8.01
N PHE A 206 -1.29 -0.47 -8.56
CA PHE A 206 -2.47 -0.89 -7.81
C PHE A 206 -2.40 -2.39 -7.52
N VAL A 207 -1.57 -2.80 -6.57
CA VAL A 207 -1.35 -4.22 -6.22
C VAL A 207 -2.61 -4.92 -5.70
N ASP A 208 -3.55 -4.15 -5.15
CA ASP A 208 -4.86 -4.60 -4.66
C ASP A 208 -5.80 -5.11 -5.78
N GLN A 209 -5.52 -4.74 -7.04
CA GLN A 209 -6.35 -5.11 -8.20
C GLN A 209 -5.92 -6.43 -8.89
N ARG A 210 -4.98 -7.18 -8.33
CA ARG A 210 -4.47 -8.43 -8.92
C ARG A 210 -5.57 -9.40 -9.30
N GLU A 211 -6.47 -9.72 -8.39
CA GLU A 211 -7.54 -10.68 -8.61
C GLU A 211 -8.52 -10.18 -9.68
N ASN A 212 -8.82 -8.88 -9.68
CA ASN A 212 -9.67 -8.29 -10.72
C ASN A 212 -9.00 -8.34 -12.10
N ARG A 213 -7.67 -8.16 -12.18
CA ARG A 213 -6.92 -8.34 -13.43
C ARG A 213 -6.99 -9.79 -13.91
N SER A 214 -6.78 -10.76 -13.02
CA SER A 214 -6.90 -12.18 -13.35
C SER A 214 -8.33 -12.56 -13.76
N LEU A 215 -9.33 -11.96 -13.15
CA LEU A 215 -10.72 -12.17 -13.52
C LEU A 215 -11.00 -11.64 -14.95
N LEU A 216 -10.52 -10.44 -15.27
CA LEU A 216 -10.62 -9.91 -16.64
C LEU A 216 -9.93 -10.82 -17.65
N GLU A 217 -8.74 -11.32 -17.35
CA GLU A 217 -8.01 -12.26 -18.19
C GLU A 217 -8.86 -13.48 -18.55
N HIS A 218 -9.55 -14.05 -17.55
CA HIS A 218 -10.42 -15.21 -17.75
C HIS A 218 -11.56 -14.94 -18.75
N TYR A 219 -12.12 -13.72 -18.75
CA TYR A 219 -13.22 -13.36 -19.66
C TYR A 219 -12.80 -12.70 -20.98
N ALA A 220 -11.51 -12.42 -21.18
CA ALA A 220 -11.02 -11.64 -22.31
C ALA A 220 -10.97 -12.40 -23.65
N LYS A 221 -10.99 -13.74 -23.62
CA LYS A 221 -10.83 -14.57 -24.83
C LYS A 221 -11.83 -14.18 -25.93
N ASP A 222 -11.30 -13.93 -27.11
CA ASP A 222 -12.06 -13.56 -28.33
C ASP A 222 -12.88 -12.26 -28.21
N ARG A 223 -12.60 -11.41 -27.22
CA ARG A 223 -13.30 -10.13 -27.00
C ARG A 223 -12.48 -8.95 -27.51
N SER A 224 -13.19 -7.85 -27.79
CA SER A 224 -12.60 -6.51 -27.85
C SER A 224 -12.69 -5.89 -26.46
N VAL A 225 -11.57 -5.39 -25.96
CA VAL A 225 -11.46 -4.84 -24.60
C VAL A 225 -11.09 -3.36 -24.66
N LEU A 226 -11.88 -2.52 -24.03
CA LEU A 226 -11.57 -1.12 -23.80
C LEU A 226 -11.25 -0.89 -22.32
N ASN A 227 -10.01 -0.53 -22.03
CA ASN A 227 -9.54 -0.18 -20.69
C ASN A 227 -9.48 1.33 -20.55
N MET A 228 -10.55 1.91 -19.99
CA MET A 228 -10.63 3.34 -19.68
C MET A 228 -10.00 3.61 -18.31
N PHE A 229 -9.33 4.78 -18.18
CA PHE A 229 -8.54 5.12 -16.97
C PHE A 229 -7.47 4.07 -16.70
N CYS A 230 -6.78 3.67 -17.77
CA CYS A 230 -5.94 2.48 -17.76
C CYS A 230 -4.69 2.60 -16.89
N TYR A 231 -4.33 3.83 -16.46
CA TYR A 231 -3.09 4.13 -15.76
C TYR A 231 -1.89 3.53 -16.51
N THR A 232 -1.16 2.60 -15.93
CA THR A 232 0.01 1.96 -16.55
C THR A 232 -0.30 0.65 -17.29
N GLY A 233 -1.58 0.43 -17.62
CA GLY A 233 -2.04 -0.65 -18.52
C GLY A 233 -2.19 -2.03 -17.87
N GLY A 234 -2.20 -2.13 -16.53
CA GLY A 234 -2.25 -3.42 -15.84
C GLY A 234 -3.35 -4.35 -16.33
N PHE A 235 -4.57 -3.84 -16.48
CA PHE A 235 -5.69 -4.64 -17.02
C PHE A 235 -5.51 -4.99 -18.50
N SER A 236 -4.86 -4.12 -19.28
CA SER A 236 -4.69 -4.31 -20.73
C SER A 236 -3.82 -5.52 -21.05
N PHE A 237 -2.65 -5.65 -20.43
CA PHE A 237 -1.80 -6.80 -20.74
C PHE A 237 -2.30 -8.12 -20.13
N TYR A 238 -3.11 -8.09 -19.06
CA TYR A 238 -3.86 -9.28 -18.63
C TYR A 238 -4.92 -9.68 -19.66
N ALA A 239 -5.68 -8.74 -20.23
CA ALA A 239 -6.63 -9.02 -21.28
C ALA A 239 -5.95 -9.59 -22.56
N MET A 240 -4.77 -9.07 -22.92
CA MET A 240 -3.99 -9.59 -24.05
C MET A 240 -3.55 -11.03 -23.82
N ARG A 241 -3.05 -11.37 -22.62
CA ARG A 241 -2.68 -12.75 -22.27
C ARG A 241 -3.89 -13.67 -22.25
N GLY A 242 -5.05 -13.16 -21.85
CA GLY A 242 -6.33 -13.87 -21.86
C GLY A 242 -6.90 -14.13 -23.27
N GLY A 243 -6.23 -13.66 -24.33
CA GLY A 243 -6.63 -13.91 -25.72
C GLY A 243 -7.65 -12.91 -26.27
N ALA A 244 -7.65 -11.67 -25.78
CA ALA A 244 -8.41 -10.60 -26.41
C ALA A 244 -7.98 -10.38 -27.85
N LYS A 245 -8.94 -10.11 -28.77
CA LYS A 245 -8.68 -9.83 -30.19
C LYS A 245 -8.13 -8.41 -30.40
N VAL A 246 -8.64 -7.46 -29.62
CA VAL A 246 -8.24 -6.06 -29.65
C VAL A 246 -8.30 -5.52 -28.24
N VAL A 247 -7.30 -4.73 -27.86
CA VAL A 247 -7.24 -4.06 -26.56
C VAL A 247 -6.89 -2.59 -26.77
N HIS A 248 -7.78 -1.71 -26.38
CA HIS A 248 -7.52 -0.26 -26.36
C HIS A 248 -7.38 0.24 -24.93
N SER A 249 -6.34 1.01 -24.69
CA SER A 249 -6.03 1.64 -23.41
C SER A 249 -6.19 3.15 -23.52
N VAL A 250 -6.95 3.78 -22.65
CA VAL A 250 -7.17 5.23 -22.61
C VAL A 250 -6.87 5.78 -21.23
N ASP A 251 -6.03 6.81 -21.15
CA ASP A 251 -5.77 7.58 -19.93
C ASP A 251 -5.42 9.02 -20.31
N SER A 252 -5.79 9.97 -19.49
CA SER A 252 -5.45 11.39 -19.71
C SER A 252 -3.96 11.69 -19.52
N SER A 253 -3.24 10.86 -18.78
CA SER A 253 -1.81 11.02 -18.51
C SER A 253 -0.95 10.47 -19.64
N ALA A 254 -0.31 11.33 -20.42
CA ALA A 254 0.65 10.91 -21.44
C ALA A 254 1.81 10.05 -20.87
N LYS A 255 2.23 10.31 -19.63
CA LYS A 255 3.25 9.53 -18.93
C LYS A 255 2.75 8.12 -18.61
N ALA A 256 1.51 7.98 -18.13
CA ALA A 256 0.90 6.68 -17.89
C ALA A 256 0.77 5.87 -19.18
N ILE A 257 0.34 6.50 -20.28
CA ILE A 257 0.25 5.87 -21.59
C ILE A 257 1.63 5.45 -22.13
N SER A 258 2.66 6.26 -21.95
CA SER A 258 4.04 5.87 -22.33
C SER A 258 4.47 4.61 -21.57
N LEU A 259 4.16 4.54 -20.27
CA LEU A 259 4.48 3.36 -19.44
C LEU A 259 3.61 2.15 -19.83
N THR A 260 2.34 2.36 -20.18
CA THR A 260 1.46 1.31 -20.73
C THR A 260 2.07 0.68 -21.97
N LYS A 261 2.53 1.49 -22.93
CA LYS A 261 3.18 1.00 -24.15
C LYS A 261 4.45 0.21 -23.84
N LYS A 262 5.30 0.71 -22.93
CA LYS A 262 6.51 0.00 -22.47
C LYS A 262 6.15 -1.35 -21.83
N ASN A 263 5.12 -1.41 -21.00
CA ASN A 263 4.69 -2.62 -20.31
C ASN A 263 4.08 -3.66 -21.27
N VAL A 264 3.31 -3.21 -22.26
CA VAL A 264 2.80 -4.11 -23.31
C VAL A 264 3.95 -4.68 -24.13
N GLU A 265 4.90 -3.86 -24.57
CA GLU A 265 6.06 -4.31 -25.34
C GLU A 265 6.95 -5.31 -24.59
N LEU A 266 7.07 -5.16 -23.25
CA LEU A 266 7.78 -6.12 -22.40
C LEU A 266 7.21 -7.53 -22.41
N ASN A 267 5.89 -7.66 -22.60
CA ASN A 267 5.18 -8.93 -22.55
C ASN A 267 4.78 -9.46 -23.94
N PHE A 268 4.52 -8.58 -24.88
CA PHE A 268 3.98 -8.87 -26.20
C PHE A 268 4.67 -8.01 -27.25
N PRO A 269 5.98 -8.24 -27.52
CA PRO A 269 6.75 -7.40 -28.44
C PRO A 269 6.17 -7.44 -29.86
N GLY A 270 5.87 -6.25 -30.39
CA GLY A 270 5.34 -6.08 -31.75
C GLY A 270 3.90 -6.60 -31.94
N ASP A 271 3.15 -6.90 -30.90
CA ASP A 271 1.78 -7.40 -31.02
C ASP A 271 0.80 -6.29 -31.45
N PRO A 272 0.17 -6.38 -32.63
CA PRO A 272 -0.69 -5.32 -33.16
C PRO A 272 -2.06 -5.22 -32.49
N ARG A 273 -2.41 -6.11 -31.56
CA ARG A 273 -3.72 -6.12 -30.91
C ARG A 273 -3.92 -4.96 -29.93
N HIS A 274 -2.84 -4.25 -29.55
CA HIS A 274 -2.91 -3.20 -28.53
C HIS A 274 -2.67 -1.82 -29.13
N GLU A 275 -3.56 -0.88 -28.77
CA GLU A 275 -3.38 0.54 -29.00
C GLU A 275 -3.61 1.34 -27.70
N ALA A 276 -2.87 2.43 -27.52
CA ALA A 276 -2.98 3.26 -26.31
C ALA A 276 -2.99 4.76 -26.64
N TYR A 277 -3.95 5.46 -26.04
CA TYR A 277 -4.29 6.85 -26.33
C TYR A 277 -4.18 7.72 -25.08
N ALA A 278 -3.42 8.81 -25.18
CA ALA A 278 -3.31 9.83 -24.13
C ALA A 278 -4.42 10.86 -24.31
N GLU A 279 -5.64 10.54 -23.89
CA GLU A 279 -6.83 11.34 -24.14
C GLU A 279 -7.73 11.37 -22.89
N ASP A 280 -8.54 12.44 -22.81
CA ASP A 280 -9.64 12.48 -21.86
C ASP A 280 -10.69 11.41 -22.22
N ALA A 281 -10.93 10.50 -21.28
CA ALA A 281 -11.82 9.36 -21.48
C ALA A 281 -13.24 9.76 -21.93
N PHE A 282 -13.79 10.85 -21.38
CA PHE A 282 -15.13 11.31 -21.72
C PHE A 282 -15.19 11.91 -23.12
N LYS A 283 -14.11 12.57 -23.57
CA LYS A 283 -14.01 13.08 -24.94
C LYS A 283 -13.82 11.94 -25.93
N SER A 284 -12.94 10.98 -25.61
CA SER A 284 -12.66 9.81 -26.46
C SER A 284 -13.93 9.00 -26.74
N VAL A 285 -14.78 8.75 -25.75
CA VAL A 285 -16.06 8.06 -25.93
C VAL A 285 -16.99 8.81 -26.89
N SER A 286 -16.99 10.13 -26.85
CA SER A 286 -17.83 10.96 -27.73
C SER A 286 -17.42 10.87 -29.20
N TYR A 287 -16.14 10.69 -29.50
CA TYR A 287 -15.61 10.62 -30.87
C TYR A 287 -15.65 9.22 -31.49
N THR A 288 -15.61 8.15 -30.69
CA THR A 288 -15.48 6.78 -31.19
C THR A 288 -16.79 6.06 -31.43
N HIS A 289 -17.94 6.75 -31.34
CA HIS A 289 -19.28 6.14 -31.47
C HIS A 289 -19.46 4.84 -30.64
N LEU A 290 -18.88 4.80 -29.46
CA LEU A 290 -19.20 3.77 -28.48
C LEU A 290 -20.63 4.01 -28.00
N THR A 291 -21.60 3.64 -28.82
CA THR A 291 -22.98 3.49 -28.40
C THR A 291 -23.00 2.35 -27.39
N LEU A 292 -23.01 2.68 -26.11
CA LEU A 292 -23.48 1.72 -25.10
C LEU A 292 -24.84 1.22 -25.57
N PRO A 293 -25.08 -0.09 -25.63
CA PRO A 293 -26.43 -0.57 -25.92
C PRO A 293 -27.37 0.02 -24.88
N THR A 294 -28.27 0.89 -25.33
CA THR A 294 -29.35 1.39 -24.50
C THR A 294 -30.19 0.17 -24.19
N ILE A 295 -30.13 -0.35 -22.99
CA ILE A 295 -31.08 -1.33 -22.49
C ILE A 295 -32.38 -0.57 -22.33
N ALA A 296 -33.31 -0.79 -23.26
CA ALA A 296 -34.67 -0.32 -23.16
C ALA A 296 -35.45 -1.20 -22.17
#